data_5bc90295635914c95eab39d1d8074949
#
_entry.id   5bc90295635914c95eab39d1d8074949
#
_cell.length_a   1.000
_cell.length_b   1.000
_cell.length_c   1.000
_cell.angle_alpha   90.00
_cell.angle_beta   90.00
_cell.angle_gamma   90.00
#
_symmetry.space_group_name_H-M   'P 1'
#
loop_
_entity.id
_entity.type
_entity.pdbx_description
1 polymer ?
#
loop_
_entity_poly.entity_id
_entity_poly.type
_entity_poly.pdbx_seq_one_letter_code
_entity_poly.pdbx_strand_id
1 'polypeptide(L)'
;HSSRGVSAGRGIRCNGEVPLATAFSLAATPAVRHPPAHMASLRTLLVLGRVSNLPTVWSNCLAGWLLAGGGEGSRFAWLCAGATLVYVGGMFLNDAFDAEFDTQHRRERPIPSKAISREAVWGWSAALLAGGTGMLGWLGRDSAILALQLLACVVLYDAFHKSLAWSPVLMASCRFFLVLTAASAGVRGVDGLALWTALVLGCYIVGLSYLARRESAPGLIRYWPLVLLAAPLVLAFIVNDGFFREKALLASAIVGLWALRCLRATLWQSPPAIGKTVSGLLAGICLVDLLAVADQPPHVSVWFLGCFVLALLCQRFVPAT
;
A
#
# COMPACT_ATOMS: atom_id res chain seq x y z
N HIS A 1 -4.59 75.46 4.21
CA HIS A 1 -4.17 76.05 2.95
C HIS A 1 -4.43 75.09 1.83
N SER A 2 -5.51 75.26 1.11
CA SER A 2 -5.64 76.03 -0.18
C SER A 2 -5.02 75.19 -1.30
N SER A 3 -5.60 74.89 -2.40
CA SER A 3 -6.84 75.31 -3.09
C SER A 3 -6.92 74.58 -4.42
N ARG A 4 -8.12 74.11 -4.78
CA ARG A 4 -8.78 74.33 -6.09
C ARG A 4 -8.03 74.05 -7.41
N GLY A 5 -8.69 73.28 -8.25
CA GLY A 5 -8.55 73.33 -9.70
C GLY A 5 -9.59 72.48 -10.41
N VAL A 6 -10.75 73.08 -10.68
CA VAL A 6 -11.82 72.57 -11.56
C VAL A 6 -11.42 72.85 -13.01
N SER A 7 -11.63 71.93 -13.94
CA SER A 7 -11.90 72.26 -15.32
C SER A 7 -12.73 71.23 -16.05
N ALA A 8 -13.79 71.77 -16.62
CA ALA A 8 -14.85 71.11 -17.34
C ALA A 8 -14.51 70.79 -18.81
N GLY A 9 -15.22 69.83 -19.35
CA GLY A 9 -15.87 70.00 -20.65
C GLY A 9 -15.22 69.33 -21.87
N ARG A 10 -15.89 68.37 -22.42
CA ARG A 10 -16.56 68.46 -23.74
C ARG A 10 -17.13 67.11 -24.16
N GLY A 11 -18.42 67.11 -24.39
CA GLY A 11 -19.10 66.00 -25.06
C GLY A 11 -18.80 65.92 -26.53
N ILE A 12 -18.75 64.75 -27.07
CA ILE A 12 -18.97 64.50 -28.50
C ILE A 12 -19.97 63.34 -28.60
N ARG A 13 -21.14 63.68 -29.17
CA ARG A 13 -22.10 62.73 -29.74
C ARG A 13 -21.52 62.18 -31.02
N CYS A 14 -21.62 60.93 -31.28
CA CYS A 14 -21.73 60.38 -32.62
C CYS A 14 -22.67 59.19 -32.64
N ASN A 15 -23.76 59.36 -33.37
CA ASN A 15 -24.68 58.32 -33.84
C ASN A 15 -23.90 57.31 -34.70
N GLY A 16 -24.19 56.06 -34.59
CA GLY A 16 -23.70 55.00 -35.48
C GLY A 16 -24.58 53.79 -35.34
N GLU A 17 -25.34 53.54 -36.38
CA GLU A 17 -26.35 52.50 -36.57
C GLU A 17 -25.81 51.11 -36.33
N VAL A 18 -26.66 50.25 -35.74
CA VAL A 18 -26.46 48.82 -35.59
C VAL A 18 -26.91 48.11 -36.88
N PRO A 19 -26.08 47.34 -37.56
CA PRO A 19 -26.57 46.38 -38.54
C PRO A 19 -26.92 45.06 -37.84
N LEU A 20 -28.20 44.74 -37.84
CA LEU A 20 -28.69 43.36 -37.68
C LEU A 20 -28.25 42.52 -38.87
N ALA A 21 -27.80 41.34 -38.53
CA ALA A 21 -27.62 40.14 -39.37
C ALA A 21 -26.16 39.67 -39.53
N THR A 22 -25.72 38.86 -38.59
CA THR A 22 -24.74 37.83 -38.90
C THR A 22 -25.23 36.50 -38.36
N ALA A 23 -25.44 35.58 -39.26
CA ALA A 23 -25.92 34.25 -39.10
C ALA A 23 -25.11 33.47 -38.04
N PHE A 24 -25.83 32.83 -37.14
CA PHE A 24 -25.30 31.76 -36.25
C PHE A 24 -24.82 30.61 -37.15
N SER A 25 -23.54 30.61 -37.48
CA SER A 25 -22.86 29.45 -38.01
C SER A 25 -22.67 28.51 -36.81
N LEU A 26 -23.43 27.42 -36.76
CA LEU A 26 -23.19 26.24 -35.95
C LEU A 26 -21.85 25.65 -36.36
N ALA A 27 -20.75 26.18 -35.82
CA ALA A 27 -19.47 25.52 -35.87
C ALA A 27 -19.60 24.23 -35.07
N ALA A 28 -19.68 23.10 -35.78
CA ALA A 28 -19.60 21.79 -35.21
C ALA A 28 -18.36 21.72 -34.29
N THR A 29 -18.59 21.54 -33.00
CA THR A 29 -17.54 21.27 -32.02
C THR A 29 -16.73 20.10 -32.56
N PRO A 30 -15.41 20.23 -32.75
CA PRO A 30 -14.62 19.08 -33.20
C PRO A 30 -14.79 17.97 -32.19
N ALA A 31 -15.28 16.82 -32.69
CA ALA A 31 -15.37 15.60 -31.90
C ALA A 31 -14.01 15.37 -31.27
N VAL A 32 -13.94 15.40 -29.94
CA VAL A 32 -12.75 15.02 -29.18
C VAL A 32 -12.47 13.58 -29.58
N ARG A 33 -11.53 13.40 -30.51
CA ARG A 33 -11.00 12.08 -30.84
C ARG A 33 -10.33 11.58 -29.56
N HIS A 34 -11.02 10.70 -28.84
CA HIS A 34 -10.38 9.90 -27.81
C HIS A 34 -9.21 9.16 -28.50
N PRO A 35 -7.96 9.34 -28.04
CA PRO A 35 -6.87 8.54 -28.57
C PRO A 35 -7.26 7.07 -28.41
N PRO A 36 -6.88 6.19 -29.37
CA PRO A 36 -7.15 4.77 -29.27
C PRO A 36 -6.65 4.30 -27.91
N ALA A 37 -7.41 3.41 -27.25
CA ALA A 37 -7.05 2.83 -25.98
C ALA A 37 -5.65 2.18 -26.14
N HIS A 38 -4.60 2.96 -25.81
CA HIS A 38 -3.25 2.44 -25.76
C HIS A 38 -3.28 1.38 -24.67
N MET A 39 -2.96 0.14 -25.03
CA MET A 39 -2.75 -0.92 -24.05
C MET A 39 -1.75 -0.36 -23.04
N ALA A 40 -2.16 -0.33 -21.77
CA ALA A 40 -1.32 0.21 -20.71
C ALA A 40 0.05 -0.47 -20.78
N SER A 41 1.12 0.31 -20.75
CA SER A 41 2.47 -0.27 -20.83
C SER A 41 2.68 -1.19 -19.62
N LEU A 42 3.50 -2.23 -19.76
CA LEU A 42 3.86 -3.12 -18.66
C LEU A 42 4.34 -2.31 -17.43
N ARG A 43 5.13 -1.26 -17.67
CA ARG A 43 5.59 -0.35 -16.62
C ARG A 43 4.42 0.30 -15.88
N THR A 44 3.39 0.74 -16.59
CA THR A 44 2.18 1.33 -15.99
C THR A 44 1.50 0.35 -15.04
N LEU A 45 1.33 -0.91 -15.45
CA LEU A 45 0.72 -1.95 -14.62
C LEU A 45 1.58 -2.30 -13.39
N LEU A 46 2.92 -2.35 -13.54
CA LEU A 46 3.83 -2.59 -12.44
C LEU A 46 3.80 -1.46 -11.40
N VAL A 47 3.67 -0.21 -11.85
CA VAL A 47 3.56 0.96 -10.98
C VAL A 47 2.22 0.96 -10.25
N LEU A 48 1.09 0.76 -10.96
CA LEU A 48 -0.24 0.65 -10.36
C LEU A 48 -0.28 -0.46 -9.30
N GLY A 49 0.27 -1.63 -9.61
CA GLY A 49 0.30 -2.77 -8.70
C GLY A 49 1.28 -2.63 -7.55
N ARG A 50 2.10 -1.57 -7.51
CA ARG A 50 3.17 -1.37 -6.51
C ARG A 50 3.93 -2.67 -6.26
N VAL A 51 4.32 -3.35 -7.36
CA VAL A 51 4.90 -4.70 -7.33
C VAL A 51 6.20 -4.81 -6.51
N SER A 52 6.84 -3.69 -6.22
CA SER A 52 8.00 -3.64 -5.32
C SER A 52 7.70 -4.15 -3.90
N ASN A 53 6.44 -4.17 -3.48
CA ASN A 53 6.03 -4.67 -2.17
C ASN A 53 5.55 -6.14 -2.19
N LEU A 54 5.42 -6.78 -3.38
CA LEU A 54 5.03 -8.20 -3.49
C LEU A 54 5.91 -9.15 -2.66
N PRO A 55 7.24 -8.98 -2.60
CA PRO A 55 8.07 -9.84 -1.77
C PRO A 55 7.64 -9.86 -0.30
N THR A 56 7.07 -8.75 0.23
CA THR A 56 6.54 -8.71 1.59
C THR A 56 5.21 -9.47 1.74
N VAL A 57 4.43 -9.58 0.66
CA VAL A 57 3.20 -10.39 0.62
C VAL A 57 3.58 -11.88 0.66
N TRP A 58 4.56 -12.28 -0.16
CA TRP A 58 5.04 -13.66 -0.19
C TRP A 58 5.71 -14.08 1.13
N SER A 59 6.43 -13.14 1.76
CA SER A 59 7.02 -13.34 3.08
C SER A 59 5.94 -13.58 4.15
N ASN A 60 4.85 -12.77 4.18
CA ASN A 60 3.72 -12.99 5.08
C ASN A 60 3.03 -14.35 4.82
N CYS A 61 2.85 -14.73 3.53
CA CYS A 61 2.32 -16.04 3.18
C CYS A 61 3.21 -17.19 3.69
N LEU A 62 4.53 -17.07 3.50
CA LEU A 62 5.50 -18.06 3.94
C LEU A 62 5.51 -18.18 5.48
N ALA A 63 5.51 -17.06 6.19
CA ALA A 63 5.50 -17.06 7.65
C ALA A 63 4.22 -17.71 8.19
N GLY A 64 3.04 -17.30 7.76
CA GLY A 64 1.78 -17.89 8.20
C GLY A 64 1.69 -19.38 7.89
N TRP A 65 2.09 -19.78 6.68
CA TRP A 65 2.09 -21.17 6.26
C TRP A 65 3.06 -22.04 7.08
N LEU A 66 4.28 -21.55 7.38
CA LEU A 66 5.27 -22.28 8.21
C LEU A 66 4.82 -22.36 9.67
N LEU A 67 4.27 -21.29 10.23
CA LEU A 67 3.71 -21.30 11.59
C LEU A 67 2.61 -22.34 11.75
N ALA A 68 1.87 -22.64 10.70
CA ALA A 68 0.84 -23.68 10.66
C ALA A 68 1.37 -25.06 10.26
N GLY A 69 2.68 -25.28 10.30
CA GLY A 69 3.32 -26.57 10.03
C GLY A 69 3.59 -26.85 8.55
N GLY A 70 3.45 -25.85 7.68
CA GLY A 70 3.72 -26.02 6.26
C GLY A 70 2.69 -26.91 5.56
N GLY A 71 3.13 -27.68 4.57
CA GLY A 71 2.28 -28.60 3.80
C GLY A 71 2.80 -28.81 2.38
N GLU A 72 1.91 -29.12 1.45
CA GLU A 72 2.26 -29.33 0.05
C GLU A 72 2.65 -28.03 -0.65
N GLY A 73 3.75 -28.05 -1.40
CA GLY A 73 4.24 -26.89 -2.17
C GLY A 73 3.24 -26.35 -3.20
N SER A 74 2.39 -27.20 -3.76
CA SER A 74 1.30 -26.81 -4.65
C SER A 74 0.30 -25.88 -3.96
N ARG A 75 -0.13 -26.20 -2.74
CA ARG A 75 -1.03 -25.36 -1.94
C ARG A 75 -0.38 -24.01 -1.62
N PHE A 76 0.92 -24.03 -1.29
CA PHE A 76 1.66 -22.78 -1.06
C PHE A 76 1.75 -21.91 -2.33
N ALA A 77 1.97 -22.54 -3.51
CA ALA A 77 1.96 -21.79 -4.78
C ALA A 77 0.60 -21.14 -5.06
N TRP A 78 -0.51 -21.86 -4.84
CA TRP A 78 -1.87 -21.31 -4.95
C TRP A 78 -2.11 -20.17 -3.96
N LEU A 79 -1.65 -20.31 -2.71
CA LEU A 79 -1.73 -19.26 -1.69
C LEU A 79 -1.01 -17.99 -2.16
N CYS A 80 0.24 -18.11 -2.60
CA CYS A 80 1.03 -16.97 -3.08
C CYS A 80 0.41 -16.32 -4.32
N ALA A 81 -0.11 -17.11 -5.27
CA ALA A 81 -0.77 -16.59 -6.45
C ALA A 81 -2.06 -15.84 -6.09
N GLY A 82 -2.94 -16.41 -5.27
CA GLY A 82 -4.15 -15.75 -4.80
C GLY A 82 -3.86 -14.47 -4.02
N ALA A 83 -2.89 -14.51 -3.09
CA ALA A 83 -2.46 -13.33 -2.33
C ALA A 83 -1.88 -12.23 -3.23
N THR A 84 -1.13 -12.60 -4.29
CA THR A 84 -0.61 -11.66 -5.28
C THR A 84 -1.75 -10.94 -6.00
N LEU A 85 -2.78 -11.69 -6.47
CA LEU A 85 -3.93 -11.12 -7.15
C LEU A 85 -4.72 -10.17 -6.23
N VAL A 86 -4.99 -10.59 -4.97
CA VAL A 86 -5.68 -9.72 -4.00
C VAL A 86 -4.87 -8.45 -3.72
N TYR A 87 -3.56 -8.58 -3.54
CA TYR A 87 -2.70 -7.42 -3.30
C TYR A 87 -2.69 -6.45 -4.48
N VAL A 88 -2.43 -6.94 -5.70
CA VAL A 88 -2.40 -6.11 -6.91
C VAL A 88 -3.78 -5.50 -7.18
N GLY A 89 -4.85 -6.28 -7.03
CA GLY A 89 -6.22 -5.80 -7.16
C GLY A 89 -6.55 -4.68 -6.17
N GLY A 90 -6.12 -4.80 -4.92
CA GLY A 90 -6.25 -3.75 -3.90
C GLY A 90 -5.47 -2.49 -4.26
N MET A 91 -4.23 -2.60 -4.79
CA MET A 91 -3.47 -1.43 -5.22
C MET A 91 -4.15 -0.70 -6.40
N PHE A 92 -4.73 -1.45 -7.35
CA PHE A 92 -5.52 -0.88 -8.45
C PHE A 92 -6.78 -0.20 -7.91
N LEU A 93 -7.47 -0.83 -6.94
CA LEU A 93 -8.64 -0.27 -6.29
C LEU A 93 -8.31 1.05 -5.59
N ASN A 94 -7.21 1.10 -4.86
CA ASN A 94 -6.71 2.30 -4.19
C ASN A 94 -6.52 3.46 -5.17
N ASP A 95 -5.81 3.21 -6.29
CA ASP A 95 -5.55 4.26 -7.29
C ASP A 95 -6.85 4.69 -8.00
N ALA A 96 -7.85 3.79 -8.19
CA ALA A 96 -9.15 4.12 -8.76
C ALA A 96 -10.00 5.01 -7.84
N PHE A 97 -9.99 4.77 -6.51
CA PHE A 97 -10.61 5.64 -5.51
C PHE A 97 -9.89 6.99 -5.40
N ASP A 98 -8.56 6.96 -5.48
CA ASP A 98 -7.72 8.15 -5.33
C ASP A 98 -7.63 9.03 -6.57
N ALA A 99 -8.18 8.62 -7.71
CA ALA A 99 -8.00 9.26 -9.02
C ALA A 99 -8.32 10.76 -9.03
N GLU A 100 -9.36 11.19 -8.31
CA GLU A 100 -9.75 12.60 -8.22
C GLU A 100 -8.75 13.42 -7.40
N PHE A 101 -8.34 12.91 -6.26
CA PHE A 101 -7.33 13.53 -5.41
C PHE A 101 -5.98 13.61 -6.12
N ASP A 102 -5.57 12.52 -6.79
CA ASP A 102 -4.30 12.43 -7.51
C ASP A 102 -4.26 13.38 -8.72
N THR A 103 -5.39 13.65 -9.37
CA THR A 103 -5.48 14.65 -10.44
C THR A 103 -5.10 16.05 -9.96
N GLN A 104 -5.36 16.36 -8.69
CA GLN A 104 -5.03 17.65 -8.09
C GLN A 104 -3.59 17.69 -7.53
N HIS A 105 -3.10 16.59 -6.96
CA HIS A 105 -1.88 16.57 -6.13
C HIS A 105 -0.73 15.72 -6.70
N ARG A 106 -1.02 14.72 -7.59
CA ARG A 106 -0.06 13.71 -8.06
C ARG A 106 -0.29 13.39 -9.54
N ARG A 107 -0.16 14.40 -10.39
CA ARG A 107 -0.48 14.31 -11.83
C ARG A 107 0.38 13.30 -12.61
N GLU A 108 1.52 12.90 -12.06
CA GLU A 108 2.41 11.89 -12.62
C GLU A 108 1.90 10.44 -12.48
N ARG A 109 0.86 10.20 -11.64
CA ARG A 109 0.27 8.87 -11.49
C ARG A 109 -0.43 8.39 -12.76
N PRO A 110 -0.55 7.05 -12.96
CA PRO A 110 -1.04 6.47 -14.22
C PRO A 110 -2.42 6.93 -14.66
N ILE A 111 -3.39 7.09 -13.75
CA ILE A 111 -4.75 7.55 -14.10
C ILE A 111 -4.76 9.04 -14.45
N PRO A 112 -4.23 9.97 -13.61
CA PRO A 112 -4.15 11.39 -13.96
C PRO A 112 -3.36 11.69 -15.23
N SER A 113 -2.27 10.95 -15.49
CA SER A 113 -1.44 11.09 -16.71
C SER A 113 -2.10 10.52 -17.96
N LYS A 114 -3.31 9.91 -17.84
CA LYS A 114 -4.05 9.26 -18.92
C LYS A 114 -3.31 8.05 -19.54
N ALA A 115 -2.36 7.46 -18.82
CA ALA A 115 -1.69 6.22 -19.25
C ALA A 115 -2.62 5.00 -19.22
N ILE A 116 -3.70 5.07 -18.42
CA ILE A 116 -4.78 4.09 -18.34
C ILE A 116 -6.08 4.78 -17.94
N SER A 117 -7.23 4.30 -18.40
CA SER A 117 -8.52 4.87 -17.99
C SER A 117 -8.94 4.37 -16.59
N ARG A 118 -9.66 5.21 -15.86
CA ARG A 118 -10.18 4.87 -14.52
C ARG A 118 -11.10 3.65 -14.57
N GLU A 119 -11.94 3.55 -15.59
CA GLU A 119 -12.88 2.46 -15.80
C GLU A 119 -12.14 1.12 -16.00
N ALA A 120 -11.06 1.13 -16.79
CA ALA A 120 -10.22 -0.05 -16.96
C ALA A 120 -9.57 -0.49 -15.65
N VAL A 121 -9.10 0.45 -14.82
CA VAL A 121 -8.51 0.14 -13.50
C VAL A 121 -9.55 -0.45 -12.57
N TRP A 122 -10.80 0.06 -12.54
CA TRP A 122 -11.92 -0.53 -11.81
C TRP A 122 -12.20 -1.98 -12.25
N GLY A 123 -12.27 -2.21 -13.56
CA GLY A 123 -12.51 -3.55 -14.11
C GLY A 123 -11.40 -4.54 -13.75
N TRP A 124 -10.14 -4.15 -13.92
CA TRP A 124 -8.98 -4.96 -13.54
C TRP A 124 -8.95 -5.25 -12.04
N SER A 125 -9.21 -4.23 -11.21
CA SER A 125 -9.27 -4.41 -9.74
C SER A 125 -10.32 -5.45 -9.36
N ALA A 126 -11.54 -5.32 -9.86
CA ALA A 126 -12.63 -6.26 -9.57
C ALA A 126 -12.28 -7.70 -9.99
N ALA A 127 -11.73 -7.88 -11.20
CA ALA A 127 -11.33 -9.18 -11.71
C ALA A 127 -10.21 -9.82 -10.86
N LEU A 128 -9.18 -9.03 -10.50
CA LEU A 128 -8.05 -9.50 -9.69
C LEU A 128 -8.49 -9.85 -8.26
N LEU A 129 -9.31 -9.00 -7.62
CA LEU A 129 -9.83 -9.24 -6.28
C LEU A 129 -10.74 -10.48 -6.24
N ALA A 130 -11.66 -10.61 -7.19
CA ALA A 130 -12.54 -11.79 -7.28
C ALA A 130 -11.75 -13.06 -7.57
N GLY A 131 -10.84 -13.04 -8.54
CA GLY A 131 -9.99 -14.18 -8.88
C GLY A 131 -9.07 -14.60 -7.73
N GLY A 132 -8.40 -13.62 -7.09
CA GLY A 132 -7.52 -13.89 -5.96
C GLY A 132 -8.26 -14.43 -4.75
N THR A 133 -9.41 -13.84 -4.38
CA THR A 133 -10.25 -14.32 -3.28
C THR A 133 -10.79 -15.73 -3.58
N GLY A 134 -11.20 -16.00 -4.82
CA GLY A 134 -11.63 -17.32 -5.25
C GLY A 134 -10.52 -18.36 -5.14
N MET A 135 -9.27 -18.02 -5.55
CA MET A 135 -8.10 -18.91 -5.41
C MET A 135 -7.78 -19.21 -3.94
N LEU A 136 -7.83 -18.20 -3.07
CA LEU A 136 -7.63 -18.39 -1.63
C LEU A 136 -8.76 -19.23 -1.02
N GLY A 137 -9.99 -19.02 -1.46
CA GLY A 137 -11.15 -19.81 -1.01
C GLY A 137 -11.09 -21.27 -1.41
N TRP A 138 -10.45 -21.60 -2.53
CA TRP A 138 -10.24 -22.98 -2.99
C TRP A 138 -9.36 -23.80 -2.03
N LEU A 139 -8.53 -23.15 -1.21
CA LEU A 139 -7.65 -23.82 -0.24
C LEU A 139 -8.40 -24.47 0.93
N GLY A 140 -9.66 -24.08 1.18
CA GLY A 140 -10.49 -24.64 2.21
C GLY A 140 -11.51 -23.65 2.77
N ARG A 141 -12.45 -24.13 3.60
CA ARG A 141 -13.52 -23.33 4.18
C ARG A 141 -12.97 -22.18 5.05
N ASP A 142 -12.01 -22.45 5.90
CA ASP A 142 -11.44 -21.43 6.81
C ASP A 142 -10.66 -20.39 6.01
N SER A 143 -9.89 -20.83 5.00
CA SER A 143 -9.23 -19.93 4.06
C SER A 143 -10.22 -19.05 3.31
N ALA A 144 -11.39 -19.57 2.90
CA ALA A 144 -12.42 -18.81 2.23
C ALA A 144 -13.00 -17.70 3.13
N ILE A 145 -13.30 -18.04 4.40
CA ILE A 145 -13.83 -17.06 5.37
C ILE A 145 -12.81 -15.96 5.62
N LEU A 146 -11.54 -16.31 5.84
CA LEU A 146 -10.47 -15.36 6.10
C LEU A 146 -10.14 -14.50 4.86
N ALA A 147 -10.18 -15.08 3.66
CA ALA A 147 -10.01 -14.36 2.41
C ALA A 147 -11.14 -13.35 2.15
N LEU A 148 -12.38 -13.67 2.51
CA LEU A 148 -13.50 -12.71 2.44
C LEU A 148 -13.32 -11.57 3.45
N GLN A 149 -12.83 -11.84 4.64
CA GLN A 149 -12.50 -10.79 5.62
C GLN A 149 -11.34 -9.91 5.15
N LEU A 150 -10.32 -10.52 4.52
CA LEU A 150 -9.23 -9.79 3.87
C LEU A 150 -9.78 -8.87 2.77
N LEU A 151 -10.63 -9.39 1.88
CA LEU A 151 -11.28 -8.59 0.82
C LEU A 151 -12.08 -7.43 1.41
N ALA A 152 -12.89 -7.70 2.45
CA ALA A 152 -13.66 -6.66 3.13
C ALA A 152 -12.74 -5.55 3.70
N CYS A 153 -11.63 -5.92 4.35
CA CYS A 153 -10.66 -4.95 4.87
C CYS A 153 -10.01 -4.12 3.76
N VAL A 154 -9.66 -4.73 2.62
CA VAL A 154 -9.10 -4.02 1.45
C VAL A 154 -10.10 -2.99 0.94
N VAL A 155 -11.35 -3.40 0.68
CA VAL A 155 -12.39 -2.50 0.15
C VAL A 155 -12.71 -1.37 1.14
N LEU A 156 -12.83 -1.68 2.44
CA LEU A 156 -13.10 -0.67 3.48
C LEU A 156 -11.93 0.30 3.62
N TYR A 157 -10.69 -0.19 3.56
CA TYR A 157 -9.53 0.67 3.60
C TYR A 157 -9.55 1.64 2.41
N ASP A 158 -9.67 1.15 1.18
CA ASP A 158 -9.61 1.97 -0.02
C ASP A 158 -10.76 2.98 -0.10
N ALA A 159 -11.96 2.59 0.35
CA ALA A 159 -13.12 3.49 0.36
C ALA A 159 -13.01 4.60 1.42
N PHE A 160 -12.39 4.32 2.59
CA PHE A 160 -12.49 5.20 3.76
C PHE A 160 -11.15 5.72 4.31
N HIS A 161 -10.00 5.32 3.75
CA HIS A 161 -8.69 5.65 4.35
C HIS A 161 -8.42 7.16 4.48
N LYS A 162 -9.03 7.99 3.65
CA LYS A 162 -8.89 9.46 3.72
C LYS A 162 -9.76 10.10 4.80
N SER A 163 -10.95 9.54 5.04
CA SER A 163 -11.93 10.08 5.99
C SER A 163 -11.73 9.58 7.43
N LEU A 164 -11.15 8.37 7.60
CA LEU A 164 -11.00 7.74 8.91
C LEU A 164 -9.62 7.99 9.51
N ALA A 165 -9.61 8.55 10.74
CA ALA A 165 -8.37 8.75 11.49
C ALA A 165 -7.66 7.42 11.84
N TRP A 166 -8.43 6.35 12.03
CA TRP A 166 -7.96 5.01 12.39
C TRP A 166 -7.71 4.09 11.18
N SER A 167 -7.65 4.65 9.95
CA SER A 167 -7.32 3.86 8.75
C SER A 167 -6.00 3.07 8.82
N PRO A 168 -4.97 3.43 9.62
CA PRO A 168 -3.81 2.56 9.85
C PRO A 168 -4.19 1.19 10.41
N VAL A 169 -5.26 1.09 11.22
CA VAL A 169 -5.78 -0.19 11.73
C VAL A 169 -6.40 -1.02 10.61
N LEU A 170 -7.14 -0.41 9.68
CA LEU A 170 -7.67 -1.13 8.51
C LEU A 170 -6.56 -1.67 7.62
N MET A 171 -5.49 -0.89 7.39
CA MET A 171 -4.31 -1.38 6.66
C MET A 171 -3.64 -2.55 7.39
N ALA A 172 -3.53 -2.47 8.71
CA ALA A 172 -3.00 -3.55 9.54
C ALA A 172 -3.88 -4.80 9.47
N SER A 173 -5.22 -4.65 9.46
CA SER A 173 -6.17 -5.75 9.32
C SER A 173 -6.00 -6.49 8.00
N CYS A 174 -5.64 -5.82 6.90
CA CYS A 174 -5.33 -6.49 5.63
C CYS A 174 -4.14 -7.45 5.80
N ARG A 175 -3.07 -7.05 6.48
CA ARG A 175 -1.92 -7.91 6.74
C ARG A 175 -2.22 -9.01 7.77
N PHE A 176 -2.99 -8.68 8.80
CA PHE A 176 -3.46 -9.64 9.80
C PHE A 176 -4.24 -10.80 9.15
N PHE A 177 -5.26 -10.48 8.36
CA PHE A 177 -6.05 -11.52 7.68
C PHE A 177 -5.26 -12.26 6.59
N LEU A 178 -4.27 -11.62 5.95
CA LEU A 178 -3.39 -12.32 5.02
C LEU A 178 -2.57 -13.41 5.72
N VAL A 179 -1.96 -13.12 6.88
CA VAL A 179 -1.19 -14.10 7.65
C VAL A 179 -2.09 -15.23 8.15
N LEU A 180 -3.30 -14.92 8.63
CA LEU A 180 -4.25 -15.95 9.07
C LEU A 180 -4.76 -16.82 7.90
N THR A 181 -5.00 -16.22 6.73
CA THR A 181 -5.35 -16.96 5.50
C THR A 181 -4.19 -17.90 5.12
N ALA A 182 -2.95 -17.45 5.24
CA ALA A 182 -1.79 -18.28 4.99
C ALA A 182 -1.67 -19.43 5.99
N ALA A 183 -1.88 -19.15 7.27
CA ALA A 183 -1.89 -20.18 8.33
C ALA A 183 -3.01 -21.20 8.11
N SER A 184 -4.22 -20.78 7.72
CA SER A 184 -5.33 -21.70 7.45
C SER A 184 -5.08 -22.66 6.28
N ALA A 185 -4.13 -22.33 5.39
CA ALA A 185 -3.70 -23.20 4.29
C ALA A 185 -2.66 -24.25 4.72
N GLY A 186 -2.03 -24.09 5.88
CA GLY A 186 -1.07 -25.04 6.46
C GLY A 186 -1.76 -26.25 7.12
N VAL A 187 -0.95 -27.23 7.48
CA VAL A 187 -1.44 -28.53 8.02
C VAL A 187 -2.19 -28.39 9.35
N ARG A 188 -1.70 -27.52 10.25
CA ARG A 188 -2.31 -27.31 11.57
C ARG A 188 -3.43 -26.28 11.58
N GLY A 189 -3.58 -25.51 10.50
CA GLY A 189 -4.51 -24.41 10.47
C GLY A 189 -4.06 -23.22 11.35
N VAL A 190 -5.01 -22.36 11.70
CA VAL A 190 -4.75 -21.18 12.55
C VAL A 190 -4.59 -21.62 14.01
N ASP A 191 -3.42 -21.42 14.57
CA ASP A 191 -3.11 -21.65 15.99
C ASP A 191 -2.85 -20.33 16.75
N GLY A 192 -2.61 -20.43 18.07
CA GLY A 192 -2.36 -19.27 18.92
C GLY A 192 -1.11 -18.49 18.52
N LEU A 193 -0.05 -19.17 18.05
CA LEU A 193 1.19 -18.51 17.64
C LEU A 193 1.00 -17.74 16.33
N ALA A 194 0.28 -18.32 15.36
CA ALA A 194 -0.08 -17.62 14.12
C ALA A 194 -0.95 -16.38 14.41
N LEU A 195 -1.90 -16.48 15.36
CA LEU A 195 -2.74 -15.37 15.78
C LEU A 195 -1.92 -14.23 16.40
N TRP A 196 -1.05 -14.56 17.38
CA TRP A 196 -0.20 -13.57 18.02
C TRP A 196 0.78 -12.92 17.04
N THR A 197 1.37 -13.71 16.14
CA THR A 197 2.25 -13.20 15.08
C THR A 197 1.51 -12.22 14.15
N ALA A 198 0.30 -12.57 13.73
CA ALA A 198 -0.53 -11.69 12.91
C ALA A 198 -0.87 -10.38 13.64
N LEU A 199 -1.16 -10.43 14.95
CA LEU A 199 -1.44 -9.25 15.77
C LEU A 199 -0.22 -8.33 15.90
N VAL A 200 0.97 -8.84 16.20
CA VAL A 200 2.17 -8.01 16.35
C VAL A 200 2.66 -7.45 15.02
N LEU A 201 2.50 -8.19 13.92
CA LEU A 201 2.69 -7.66 12.57
C LEU A 201 1.69 -6.52 12.32
N GLY A 202 0.43 -6.70 12.71
CA GLY A 202 -0.58 -5.64 12.66
C GLY A 202 -0.14 -4.38 13.42
N CYS A 203 0.38 -4.51 14.64
CA CYS A 203 0.94 -3.39 15.39
C CYS A 203 2.08 -2.70 14.62
N TYR A 204 3.01 -3.47 14.06
CA TYR A 204 4.09 -2.93 13.23
C TYR A 204 3.54 -2.12 12.04
N ILE A 205 2.52 -2.66 11.34
CA ILE A 205 1.86 -1.99 10.22
C ILE A 205 1.14 -0.71 10.65
N VAL A 206 0.49 -0.69 11.82
CA VAL A 206 -0.12 0.55 12.37
C VAL A 206 0.94 1.64 12.53
N GLY A 207 2.07 1.33 13.16
CA GLY A 207 3.18 2.26 13.35
C GLY A 207 3.74 2.80 12.04
N LEU A 208 3.96 1.91 11.06
CA LEU A 208 4.41 2.23 9.72
C LEU A 208 3.39 3.12 8.97
N SER A 209 2.12 2.73 8.98
CA SER A 209 1.06 3.45 8.26
C SER A 209 0.79 4.82 8.86
N TYR A 210 1.00 4.99 10.17
CA TYR A 210 0.97 6.29 10.82
C TYR A 210 2.03 7.22 10.23
N LEU A 211 3.26 6.74 10.03
CA LEU A 211 4.32 7.52 9.37
C LEU A 211 3.97 7.85 7.92
N ALA A 212 3.48 6.86 7.16
CA ALA A 212 3.11 7.05 5.77
C ALA A 212 2.06 8.17 5.60
N ARG A 213 1.08 8.26 6.50
CA ARG A 213 0.09 9.34 6.47
C ARG A 213 0.70 10.72 6.68
N ARG A 214 1.82 10.84 7.41
CA ARG A 214 2.51 12.11 7.63
C ARG A 214 3.25 12.63 6.41
N GLU A 215 3.50 11.78 5.42
CA GLU A 215 4.02 12.20 4.13
C GLU A 215 3.00 13.05 3.35
N SER A 216 1.72 12.67 3.39
CA SER A 216 0.64 13.37 2.67
C SER A 216 -0.05 14.48 3.49
N ALA A 217 0.02 14.42 4.83
CA ALA A 217 -0.58 15.40 5.73
C ALA A 217 0.49 15.88 6.74
N PRO A 218 1.27 16.92 6.37
CA PRO A 218 2.32 17.43 7.25
C PRO A 218 1.76 17.93 8.59
N GLY A 219 2.50 17.66 9.66
CA GLY A 219 2.14 18.05 11.03
C GLY A 219 3.15 17.48 12.02
N LEU A 220 2.97 17.78 13.31
CA LEU A 220 3.84 17.27 14.35
C LEU A 220 3.81 15.74 14.38
N ILE A 221 5.01 15.12 14.34
CA ILE A 221 5.17 13.67 14.47
C ILE A 221 4.98 13.33 15.95
N ARG A 222 3.97 12.53 16.25
CA ARG A 222 3.82 11.92 17.57
C ARG A 222 4.66 10.65 17.62
N TYR A 223 5.50 10.50 18.64
CA TYR A 223 6.45 9.38 18.72
C TYR A 223 5.82 8.09 19.26
N TRP A 224 4.73 8.20 20.05
CA TRP A 224 4.11 7.03 20.67
C TRP A 224 3.67 5.92 19.69
N PRO A 225 3.16 6.23 18.46
CA PRO A 225 2.78 5.13 17.54
C PRO A 225 3.99 4.35 17.02
N LEU A 226 5.19 4.95 17.08
CA LEU A 226 6.43 4.28 16.66
C LEU A 226 6.83 3.15 17.62
N VAL A 227 6.36 3.19 18.86
CA VAL A 227 6.57 2.10 19.85
C VAL A 227 5.94 0.79 19.34
N LEU A 228 4.85 0.88 18.54
CA LEU A 228 4.21 -0.29 17.94
C LEU A 228 5.13 -1.06 16.97
N LEU A 229 6.15 -0.41 16.41
CA LEU A 229 7.17 -1.08 15.59
C LEU A 229 7.99 -2.10 16.38
N ALA A 230 8.03 -1.99 17.71
CA ALA A 230 8.74 -2.92 18.58
C ALA A 230 7.90 -4.15 18.99
N ALA A 231 6.60 -4.18 18.69
CA ALA A 231 5.72 -5.30 19.08
C ALA A 231 6.24 -6.68 18.66
N PRO A 232 6.77 -6.89 17.41
CA PRO A 232 7.35 -8.17 17.01
C PRO A 232 8.55 -8.59 17.88
N LEU A 233 9.37 -7.64 18.32
CA LEU A 233 10.53 -7.89 19.17
C LEU A 233 10.09 -8.39 20.55
N VAL A 234 9.05 -7.77 21.11
CA VAL A 234 8.49 -8.15 22.41
C VAL A 234 7.92 -9.57 22.37
N LEU A 235 7.14 -9.90 21.33
CA LEU A 235 6.60 -11.25 21.16
C LEU A 235 7.71 -12.28 21.03
N ALA A 236 8.71 -12.02 20.19
CA ALA A 236 9.84 -12.93 19.99
C ALA A 236 10.59 -13.22 21.29
N PHE A 237 10.70 -12.22 22.17
CA PHE A 237 11.34 -12.38 23.48
C PHE A 237 10.51 -13.22 24.45
N ILE A 238 9.18 -13.15 24.35
CA ILE A 238 8.26 -13.92 25.20
C ILE A 238 8.16 -15.39 24.75
N VAL A 239 8.11 -15.61 23.42
CA VAL A 239 7.79 -16.95 22.86
C VAL A 239 9.02 -17.83 22.74
N ASN A 240 10.21 -17.26 22.49
CA ASN A 240 11.41 -18.04 22.25
C ASN A 240 12.16 -18.32 23.55
N ASP A 241 12.42 -19.60 23.82
CA ASP A 241 13.02 -20.16 25.03
C ASP A 241 14.21 -21.03 24.70
N GLY A 242 15.12 -21.25 25.63
CA GLY A 242 16.24 -22.14 25.49
C GLY A 242 17.10 -21.89 24.25
N PHE A 243 17.30 -22.92 23.43
CA PHE A 243 18.15 -22.90 22.23
C PHE A 243 17.66 -21.91 21.14
N PHE A 244 16.36 -21.67 21.04
CA PHE A 244 15.80 -20.76 20.03
C PHE A 244 15.98 -19.29 20.44
N ARG A 245 16.24 -19.01 21.71
CA ARG A 245 16.40 -17.66 22.23
C ARG A 245 17.56 -16.90 21.60
N GLU A 246 18.68 -17.57 21.34
CA GLU A 246 19.84 -16.94 20.69
C GLU A 246 19.51 -16.49 19.25
N LYS A 247 18.83 -17.34 18.47
CA LYS A 247 18.40 -16.99 17.12
C LYS A 247 17.38 -15.85 17.12
N ALA A 248 16.41 -15.90 18.05
CA ALA A 248 15.41 -14.86 18.20
C ALA A 248 16.03 -13.52 18.62
N LEU A 249 17.03 -13.52 19.51
CA LEU A 249 17.77 -12.33 19.92
C LEU A 249 18.56 -11.74 18.73
N LEU A 250 19.25 -12.58 17.96
CA LEU A 250 19.97 -12.12 16.77
C LEU A 250 19.02 -11.52 15.73
N ALA A 251 17.92 -12.22 15.42
CA ALA A 251 16.91 -11.72 14.49
C ALA A 251 16.25 -10.43 15.00
N SER A 252 15.96 -10.34 16.32
CA SER A 252 15.46 -9.12 16.95
C SER A 252 16.42 -7.96 16.84
N ALA A 253 17.73 -8.20 17.03
CA ALA A 253 18.74 -7.17 16.85
C ALA A 253 18.77 -6.67 15.39
N ILE A 254 18.67 -7.57 14.41
CA ILE A 254 18.63 -7.22 12.99
C ILE A 254 17.39 -6.36 12.69
N VAL A 255 16.20 -6.77 13.14
CA VAL A 255 14.94 -6.00 12.95
C VAL A 255 15.03 -4.64 13.62
N GLY A 256 15.52 -4.60 14.89
CA GLY A 256 15.66 -3.35 15.65
C GLY A 256 16.63 -2.38 15.00
N LEU A 257 17.82 -2.84 14.61
CA LEU A 257 18.84 -2.02 13.93
C LEU A 257 18.34 -1.52 12.57
N TRP A 258 17.63 -2.38 11.82
CA TRP A 258 17.01 -1.98 10.56
C TRP A 258 15.95 -0.89 10.76
N ALA A 259 15.05 -1.07 11.72
CA ALA A 259 14.03 -0.08 12.05
C ALA A 259 14.66 1.26 12.47
N LEU A 260 15.67 1.24 13.36
CA LEU A 260 16.41 2.43 13.79
C LEU A 260 17.11 3.13 12.62
N ARG A 261 17.77 2.36 11.73
CA ARG A 261 18.37 2.89 10.50
C ARG A 261 17.33 3.61 9.62
N CYS A 262 16.15 3.01 9.45
CA CYS A 262 15.08 3.62 8.66
C CYS A 262 14.54 4.90 9.33
N LEU A 263 14.24 4.82 10.64
CA LEU A 263 13.72 5.95 11.42
C LEU A 263 14.68 7.13 11.47
N ARG A 264 15.99 6.87 11.38
CA ARG A 264 17.02 7.92 11.34
C ARG A 264 16.75 8.95 10.25
N ALA A 265 16.24 8.53 9.08
CA ALA A 265 15.94 9.41 7.97
C ALA A 265 14.76 10.37 8.25
N THR A 266 13.85 10.00 9.15
CA THR A 266 12.72 10.86 9.56
C THR A 266 13.03 11.66 10.82
N LEU A 267 13.74 11.09 11.81
CA LEU A 267 13.90 11.68 13.14
C LEU A 267 15.12 12.60 13.24
N TRP A 268 16.20 12.32 12.49
CA TRP A 268 17.48 13.02 12.58
C TRP A 268 17.90 13.76 11.33
N GLN A 269 17.11 13.71 10.25
CA GLN A 269 17.37 14.49 9.03
C GLN A 269 16.43 15.70 8.93
N SER A 270 16.95 16.80 8.40
CA SER A 270 16.18 18.00 8.09
C SER A 270 16.43 18.39 6.63
N PRO A 271 15.41 18.38 5.74
CA PRO A 271 14.01 17.98 5.99
C PRO A 271 13.84 16.46 6.22
N PRO A 272 12.79 16.03 6.97
CA PRO A 272 12.52 14.62 7.21
C PRO A 272 12.25 13.85 5.91
N ALA A 273 12.92 12.71 5.71
CA ALA A 273 12.75 11.87 4.52
C ALA A 273 11.76 10.71 4.81
N ILE A 274 10.48 11.04 5.02
CA ILE A 274 9.43 10.09 5.45
C ILE A 274 9.29 8.94 4.45
N GLY A 275 9.22 9.23 3.14
CA GLY A 275 9.08 8.19 2.10
C GLY A 275 10.22 7.16 2.13
N LYS A 276 11.47 7.57 2.39
CA LYS A 276 12.60 6.63 2.56
C LYS A 276 12.42 5.73 3.78
N THR A 277 11.94 6.30 4.89
CA THR A 277 11.67 5.54 6.11
C THR A 277 10.55 4.52 5.87
N VAL A 278 9.45 4.94 5.26
CA VAL A 278 8.30 4.06 4.95
C VAL A 278 8.72 2.93 4.02
N SER A 279 9.43 3.22 2.93
CA SER A 279 9.92 2.20 1.99
C SER A 279 10.84 1.19 2.67
N GLY A 280 11.77 1.66 3.53
CA GLY A 280 12.66 0.78 4.29
C GLY A 280 11.92 -0.08 5.31
N LEU A 281 10.95 0.47 6.03
CA LEU A 281 10.11 -0.28 6.97
C LEU A 281 9.20 -1.29 6.26
N LEU A 282 8.68 -0.96 5.06
CA LEU A 282 7.94 -1.92 4.23
C LEU A 282 8.80 -3.12 3.88
N ALA A 283 10.03 -2.93 3.38
CA ALA A 283 10.94 -4.04 3.13
C ALA A 283 11.26 -4.81 4.43
N GLY A 284 11.36 -4.12 5.56
CA GLY A 284 11.59 -4.68 6.89
C GLY A 284 10.53 -5.68 7.35
N ILE A 285 9.33 -5.71 6.73
CA ILE A 285 8.30 -6.74 7.01
C ILE A 285 8.88 -8.15 6.83
N CYS A 286 9.71 -8.38 5.81
CA CYS A 286 10.35 -9.69 5.61
C CYS A 286 11.25 -10.09 6.77
N LEU A 287 11.89 -9.13 7.45
CA LEU A 287 12.70 -9.40 8.63
C LEU A 287 11.82 -9.66 9.86
N VAL A 288 10.67 -8.99 9.97
CA VAL A 288 9.66 -9.26 11.01
C VAL A 288 9.10 -10.67 10.86
N ASP A 289 8.80 -11.07 9.62
CA ASP A 289 8.34 -12.44 9.32
C ASP A 289 9.41 -13.49 9.63
N LEU A 290 10.68 -13.20 9.31
CA LEU A 290 11.81 -14.06 9.67
C LEU A 290 11.90 -14.23 11.19
N LEU A 291 11.70 -13.14 11.95
CA LEU A 291 11.71 -13.18 13.41
C LEU A 291 10.57 -14.07 13.96
N ALA A 292 9.41 -14.03 13.33
CA ALA A 292 8.24 -14.83 13.73
C ALA A 292 8.47 -16.34 13.60
N VAL A 293 9.38 -16.76 12.71
CA VAL A 293 9.74 -18.17 12.44
C VAL A 293 11.19 -18.47 12.83
N ALA A 294 11.71 -17.83 13.87
CA ALA A 294 13.10 -18.00 14.32
C ALA A 294 13.44 -19.43 14.78
N ASP A 295 12.43 -20.23 15.13
CA ASP A 295 12.52 -21.65 15.48
C ASP A 295 12.77 -22.56 14.28
N GLN A 296 12.50 -22.08 13.05
CA GLN A 296 12.65 -22.88 11.84
C GLN A 296 14.14 -23.13 11.48
N PRO A 297 14.42 -24.17 10.67
CA PRO A 297 15.77 -24.45 10.23
C PRO A 297 16.45 -23.29 9.48
N PRO A 298 17.78 -23.11 9.58
CA PRO A 298 18.47 -21.94 9.01
C PRO A 298 18.28 -21.73 7.52
N HIS A 299 18.06 -22.80 6.73
CA HIS A 299 17.83 -22.68 5.29
C HIS A 299 16.52 -21.92 4.95
N VAL A 300 15.54 -21.91 5.86
CA VAL A 300 14.30 -21.14 5.70
C VAL A 300 14.57 -19.63 5.73
N SER A 301 15.56 -19.21 6.52
CA SER A 301 15.94 -17.78 6.61
C SER A 301 16.37 -17.20 5.27
N VAL A 302 16.94 -18.02 4.37
CA VAL A 302 17.38 -17.58 3.04
C VAL A 302 16.22 -17.04 2.21
N TRP A 303 15.01 -17.62 2.33
CA TRP A 303 13.83 -17.16 1.60
C TRP A 303 13.36 -15.80 2.06
N PHE A 304 13.33 -15.54 3.36
CA PHE A 304 12.94 -14.24 3.91
C PHE A 304 13.96 -13.15 3.59
N LEU A 305 15.26 -13.48 3.70
CA LEU A 305 16.33 -12.56 3.30
C LEU A 305 16.31 -12.31 1.79
N GLY A 306 16.01 -13.33 0.98
CA GLY A 306 15.80 -13.19 -0.46
C GLY A 306 14.64 -12.25 -0.78
N CYS A 307 13.49 -12.40 -0.12
CA CYS A 307 12.35 -11.49 -0.23
C CYS A 307 12.71 -10.06 0.21
N PHE A 308 13.47 -9.91 1.30
CA PHE A 308 13.93 -8.61 1.77
C PHE A 308 14.82 -7.90 0.74
N VAL A 309 15.83 -8.59 0.22
CA VAL A 309 16.73 -8.04 -0.82
C VAL A 309 15.94 -7.72 -2.10
N LEU A 310 15.02 -8.62 -2.50
CA LEU A 310 14.19 -8.43 -3.67
C LEU A 310 13.27 -7.19 -3.51
N ALA A 311 12.67 -7.00 -2.34
CA ALA A 311 11.87 -5.80 -2.05
C ALA A 311 12.71 -4.52 -2.20
N LEU A 312 13.93 -4.48 -1.62
CA LEU A 312 14.83 -3.33 -1.75
C LEU A 312 15.27 -3.08 -3.19
N LEU A 313 15.52 -4.13 -3.96
CA LEU A 313 15.88 -4.01 -5.38
C LEU A 313 14.70 -3.49 -6.22
N CYS A 314 13.52 -4.09 -6.04
CA CYS A 314 12.32 -3.67 -6.77
C CYS A 314 11.92 -2.22 -6.46
N GLN A 315 12.13 -1.74 -5.23
CA GLN A 315 11.86 -0.35 -4.84
C GLN A 315 12.75 0.68 -5.57
N ARG A 316 13.86 0.26 -6.20
CA ARG A 316 14.68 1.14 -7.05
C ARG A 316 14.01 1.43 -8.39
N PHE A 317 13.13 0.54 -8.87
CA PHE A 317 12.48 0.63 -10.18
C PHE A 317 11.02 1.05 -10.09
N VAL A 318 10.33 0.61 -9.04
CA VAL A 318 8.92 0.90 -8.78
C VAL A 318 8.80 1.46 -7.37
N PRO A 319 8.27 2.70 -7.19
CA PRO A 319 8.06 3.28 -5.87
C PRO A 319 7.21 2.38 -4.98
N ALA A 320 7.54 2.31 -3.69
CA ALA A 320 6.78 1.51 -2.72
C ALA A 320 5.51 2.23 -2.23
N THR A 321 5.48 3.58 -2.37
CA THR A 321 4.40 4.50 -1.93
C THR A 321 3.88 5.35 -3.07
#